data_6bbe22b52c865bedf0b132a48891bb99
#
_entry.id   6bbe22b52c865bedf0b132a48891bb99
#
_cell.length_a   1.000
_cell.length_b   1.000
_cell.length_c   1.000
_cell.angle_alpha   90.00
_cell.angle_beta   90.00
_cell.angle_gamma   90.00
#
_symmetry.space_group_name_H-M   'P 1'
#
loop_
_entity.id
_entity.type
_entity.pdbx_description
1 polymer ?
#
loop_
_entity_poly.entity_id
_entity_poly.type
_entity_poly.pdbx_seq_one_letter_code
_entity_poly.pdbx_strand_id
1 'polypeptide(L)'
;MTQKHILSGDLLVFHDDPFEVPPEDAVQIQSDAALLIENGKITARDSRDILIAAHPEAAHHPHPNRLICPGFIDAHVHYPQTAMIASWGKRLIDWLNTYTFPEEMRFDHPAYAAEISARYLDLTAAHGTTTMAS
;
A
#
# COMPACT_ATOMS: atom_id res chain seq x y z
N MET A 1 9.87 -14.29 21.83
CA MET A 1 10.09 -12.85 22.11
C MET A 1 9.33 -12.05 21.07
N THR A 2 8.56 -11.08 21.49
CA THR A 2 7.83 -10.18 20.59
C THR A 2 8.84 -9.34 19.83
N GLN A 3 8.84 -9.41 18.51
CA GLN A 3 9.74 -8.61 17.68
C GLN A 3 9.19 -7.19 17.62
N LYS A 4 9.96 -6.22 18.11
CA LYS A 4 9.63 -4.80 18.05
C LYS A 4 10.52 -4.08 17.05
N HIS A 5 9.93 -3.19 16.27
CA HIS A 5 10.62 -2.36 15.29
C HIS A 5 10.20 -0.90 15.48
N ILE A 6 11.16 0.00 15.31
CA ILE A 6 10.91 1.45 15.22
C ILE A 6 11.28 1.88 13.81
N LEU A 7 10.31 2.46 13.08
CA LEU A 7 10.54 3.13 11.80
C LEU A 7 10.54 4.64 12.05
N SER A 8 11.60 5.35 11.72
CA SER A 8 11.67 6.80 11.91
C SER A 8 11.93 7.57 10.62
N GLY A 9 11.30 8.74 10.51
CA GLY A 9 11.34 9.64 9.36
C GLY A 9 10.28 10.73 9.51
N ASP A 10 9.99 11.44 8.43
CA ASP A 10 8.83 12.32 8.40
C ASP A 10 7.57 11.48 8.14
N LEU A 11 6.53 11.66 8.96
CA LEU A 11 5.29 10.88 8.85
C LEU A 11 4.20 11.72 8.22
N LEU A 12 3.55 11.19 7.17
CA LEU A 12 2.28 11.70 6.67
C LEU A 12 1.15 11.05 7.47
N VAL A 13 0.37 11.86 8.14
CA VAL A 13 -0.71 11.41 9.04
C VAL A 13 -2.03 12.00 8.61
N PHE A 14 -3.03 11.14 8.51
CA PHE A 14 -4.41 11.54 8.25
C PHE A 14 -5.17 11.56 9.57
N HIS A 15 -5.86 12.67 9.84
CA HIS A 15 -6.63 12.88 11.07
C HIS A 15 -8.12 12.81 10.84
N ASP A 16 -8.56 13.17 9.63
CA ASP A 16 -9.98 13.26 9.28
C ASP A 16 -10.19 13.03 7.78
N ASP A 17 -11.45 13.05 7.34
CA ASP A 17 -11.83 12.91 5.94
C ASP A 17 -11.67 14.25 5.20
N PRO A 18 -10.81 14.35 4.18
CA PRO A 18 -10.60 15.58 3.42
C PRO A 18 -11.82 16.00 2.58
N PHE A 19 -12.86 15.17 2.48
CA PHE A 19 -14.14 15.54 1.87
C PHE A 19 -15.11 16.19 2.87
N GLU A 20 -14.88 16.04 4.18
CA GLU A 20 -15.73 16.59 5.23
C GLU A 20 -15.10 17.80 5.94
N VAL A 21 -13.76 17.91 5.93
CA VAL A 21 -13.02 19.01 6.54
C VAL A 21 -12.04 19.63 5.53
N PRO A 22 -11.52 20.86 5.76
CA PRO A 22 -10.46 21.43 4.93
C PRO A 22 -9.24 20.49 4.87
N PRO A 23 -8.60 20.31 3.70
CA PRO A 23 -7.46 19.40 3.55
C PRO A 23 -6.32 19.65 4.54
N GLU A 24 -6.08 20.91 4.91
CA GLU A 24 -5.07 21.31 5.90
C GLU A 24 -5.38 20.81 7.31
N ASP A 25 -6.66 20.56 7.63
CA ASP A 25 -7.11 19.99 8.91
C ASP A 25 -7.15 18.45 8.85
N ALA A 26 -7.27 17.87 7.65
CA ALA A 26 -7.36 16.43 7.45
C ALA A 26 -5.99 15.74 7.48
N VAL A 27 -4.91 16.43 7.08
CA VAL A 27 -3.58 15.84 6.90
C VAL A 27 -2.49 16.67 7.55
N GLN A 28 -1.50 15.99 8.13
CA GLN A 28 -0.34 16.61 8.76
C GLN A 28 0.95 15.86 8.40
N ILE A 29 2.04 16.61 8.21
CA ILE A 29 3.39 16.04 8.19
C ILE A 29 4.02 16.27 9.57
N GLN A 30 4.40 15.17 10.22
CA GLN A 30 5.14 15.18 11.48
C GLN A 30 6.61 14.91 11.19
N SER A 31 7.44 15.95 11.27
CA SER A 31 8.87 15.81 11.06
C SER A 31 9.56 15.12 12.22
N ASP A 32 10.60 14.33 11.91
CA ASP A 32 11.43 13.62 12.89
C ASP A 32 10.64 12.74 13.86
N ALA A 33 9.63 12.09 13.34
CA ALA A 33 8.73 11.22 14.09
C ALA A 33 9.08 9.74 13.89
N ALA A 34 8.40 8.88 14.64
CA ALA A 34 8.57 7.44 14.50
C ALA A 34 7.28 6.67 14.78
N LEU A 35 7.25 5.44 14.27
CA LEU A 35 6.24 4.43 14.51
C LEU A 35 6.85 3.26 15.26
N LEU A 36 6.21 2.82 16.34
CA LEU A 36 6.51 1.55 16.99
C LEU A 36 5.64 0.46 16.36
N ILE A 37 6.27 -0.61 15.92
CA ILE A 37 5.62 -1.77 15.33
C ILE A 37 5.88 -3.00 16.19
N GLU A 38 4.82 -3.62 16.66
CA GLU A 38 4.86 -4.86 17.44
C GLU A 38 3.97 -5.91 16.77
N ASN A 39 4.54 -7.07 16.48
CA ASN A 39 3.81 -8.15 15.81
C ASN A 39 3.10 -7.73 14.51
N GLY A 40 3.74 -6.88 13.71
CA GLY A 40 3.21 -6.39 12.44
C GLY A 40 2.11 -5.32 12.56
N LYS A 41 1.89 -4.77 13.76
CA LYS A 41 0.91 -3.69 14.00
C LYS A 41 1.60 -2.45 14.54
N ILE A 42 1.16 -1.28 14.08
CA ILE A 42 1.57 0.00 14.67
C ILE A 42 0.89 0.11 16.04
N THR A 43 1.70 0.20 17.10
CA THR A 43 1.21 0.28 18.50
C THR A 43 1.43 1.64 19.12
N ALA A 44 2.37 2.43 18.61
CA ALA A 44 2.59 3.81 19.05
C ALA A 44 3.13 4.68 17.90
N ARG A 45 2.92 5.99 18.04
CA ARG A 45 3.47 7.04 17.20
C ARG A 45 3.87 8.21 18.11
N ASP A 46 5.11 8.68 17.97
CA ASP A 46 5.62 9.81 18.72
C ASP A 46 6.87 10.39 18.03
N SER A 47 7.54 11.35 18.63
CA SER A 47 8.85 11.78 18.17
C SER A 47 9.85 10.62 18.23
N ARG A 48 10.80 10.62 17.30
CA ARG A 48 11.82 9.58 17.19
C ARG A 48 12.52 9.30 18.51
N ASP A 49 12.98 10.37 19.17
CA ASP A 49 13.81 10.24 20.37
C ASP A 49 13.02 9.68 21.56
N ILE A 50 11.74 10.01 21.67
CA ILE A 50 10.84 9.45 22.72
C ILE A 50 10.68 7.95 22.53
N LEU A 51 10.37 7.48 21.30
CA LEU A 51 10.17 6.06 21.07
C LEU A 51 11.46 5.25 21.22
N ILE A 52 12.60 5.76 20.77
CA ILE A 52 13.89 5.08 20.95
C ILE A 52 14.24 4.97 22.43
N ALA A 53 14.04 6.03 23.21
CA ALA A 53 14.32 6.01 24.64
C ALA A 53 13.38 5.06 25.42
N ALA A 54 12.11 4.99 25.02
CA ALA A 54 11.12 4.11 25.65
C ALA A 54 11.28 2.63 25.27
N HIS A 55 11.86 2.34 24.12
CA HIS A 55 11.98 0.97 23.58
C HIS A 55 13.41 0.67 23.09
N PRO A 56 14.41 0.70 24.00
CA PRO A 56 15.81 0.49 23.62
C PRO A 56 16.10 -0.91 23.07
N GLU A 57 15.19 -1.87 23.29
CA GLU A 57 15.24 -3.23 22.77
C GLU A 57 14.74 -3.36 21.33
N ALA A 58 14.04 -2.35 20.79
CA ALA A 58 13.47 -2.41 19.46
C ALA A 58 14.52 -2.23 18.37
N ALA A 59 14.39 -2.98 17.27
CA ALA A 59 15.23 -2.76 16.10
C ALA A 59 14.86 -1.44 15.43
N HIS A 60 15.81 -0.50 15.34
CA HIS A 60 15.60 0.82 14.75
C HIS A 60 15.93 0.85 13.27
N HIS A 61 14.99 1.31 12.45
CA HIS A 61 15.09 1.48 11.00
C HIS A 61 14.92 2.96 10.65
N PRO A 62 16.01 3.73 10.53
CA PRO A 62 15.92 5.15 10.19
C PRO A 62 15.73 5.34 8.68
N HIS A 63 14.85 6.25 8.32
CA HIS A 63 14.56 6.69 6.96
C HIS A 63 14.78 8.21 6.83
N PRO A 64 16.03 8.70 6.91
CA PRO A 64 16.30 10.13 6.86
C PRO A 64 15.91 10.72 5.50
N ASN A 65 15.31 11.92 5.52
CA ASN A 65 14.84 12.62 4.32
C ASN A 65 13.81 11.80 3.50
N ARG A 66 13.03 10.97 4.17
CA ARG A 66 11.96 10.17 3.57
C ARG A 66 10.65 10.42 4.27
N LEU A 67 9.59 10.50 3.46
CA LEU A 67 8.23 10.54 3.95
C LEU A 67 7.70 9.10 4.11
N ILE A 68 7.29 8.76 5.31
CA ILE A 68 6.59 7.52 5.62
C ILE A 68 5.10 7.81 5.59
N CYS A 69 4.37 7.12 4.73
CA CYS A 69 2.92 7.29 4.58
C CYS A 69 2.20 5.94 4.65
N PRO A 70 0.89 5.93 4.90
CA PRO A 70 0.07 4.74 4.70
C PRO A 70 0.19 4.24 3.26
N GLY A 71 0.08 2.92 3.06
CA GLY A 71 0.01 2.35 1.73
C GLY A 71 -1.24 2.81 0.99
N PHE A 72 -1.15 2.88 -0.34
CA PHE A 72 -2.29 3.27 -1.18
C PHE A 72 -3.39 2.21 -1.14
N ILE A 73 -4.63 2.68 -1.30
CA ILE A 73 -5.83 1.84 -1.36
C ILE A 73 -6.37 1.94 -2.79
N ASP A 74 -6.46 0.80 -3.47
CA ASP A 74 -7.15 0.68 -4.74
C ASP A 74 -8.55 0.13 -4.49
N ALA A 75 -9.55 1.01 -4.57
CA ALA A 75 -10.93 0.68 -4.24
C ALA A 75 -11.67 -0.05 -5.36
N HIS A 76 -11.10 -0.15 -6.56
CA HIS A 76 -11.72 -0.82 -7.70
C HIS A 76 -10.66 -1.29 -8.69
N VAL A 77 -10.39 -2.59 -8.72
CA VAL A 77 -9.42 -3.18 -9.63
C VAL A 77 -9.83 -4.58 -10.06
N HIS A 78 -9.39 -5.00 -11.24
CA HIS A 78 -9.60 -6.32 -11.79
C HIS A 78 -8.24 -7.01 -11.99
N TYR A 79 -7.75 -7.74 -10.99
CA TYR A 79 -6.45 -8.40 -11.07
C TYR A 79 -6.33 -9.42 -12.23
N PRO A 80 -7.43 -10.09 -12.71
CA PRO A 80 -7.34 -10.95 -13.87
C PRO A 80 -6.90 -10.22 -15.14
N GLN A 81 -7.05 -8.90 -15.21
CA GLN A 81 -6.67 -8.10 -16.36
C GLN A 81 -5.20 -7.65 -16.33
N THR A 82 -4.40 -8.11 -15.37
CA THR A 82 -2.97 -7.73 -15.22
C THR A 82 -2.17 -8.03 -16.49
N ALA A 83 -2.40 -9.17 -17.14
CA ALA A 83 -1.65 -9.57 -18.33
C ALA A 83 -2.00 -8.76 -19.60
N MET A 84 -3.07 -7.97 -19.56
CA MET A 84 -3.51 -7.13 -20.67
C MET A 84 -3.33 -5.62 -20.43
N ILE A 85 -2.58 -5.23 -19.40
CA ILE A 85 -2.25 -3.82 -19.10
C ILE A 85 -1.70 -3.17 -20.37
N ALA A 86 -2.17 -1.94 -20.66
CA ALA A 86 -1.82 -1.15 -21.85
C ALA A 86 -2.23 -1.78 -23.21
N SER A 87 -3.13 -2.74 -23.24
CA SER A 87 -3.72 -3.22 -24.48
C SER A 87 -4.44 -2.10 -25.22
N TRP A 88 -4.21 -2.01 -26.53
CA TRP A 88 -4.73 -0.90 -27.34
C TRP A 88 -6.26 -0.90 -27.38
N GLY A 89 -6.83 0.20 -26.87
CA GLY A 89 -8.28 0.38 -26.83
C GLY A 89 -8.86 0.87 -28.15
N LYS A 90 -10.06 0.36 -28.45
CA LYS A 90 -10.97 0.85 -29.48
C LYS A 90 -12.27 1.27 -28.77
N ARG A 91 -13.42 0.89 -29.34
CA ARG A 91 -14.69 0.98 -28.56
C ARG A 91 -14.67 -0.04 -27.42
N LEU A 92 -15.32 0.26 -26.33
CA LEU A 92 -15.34 -0.59 -25.13
C LEU A 92 -15.69 -2.05 -25.44
N ILE A 93 -16.76 -2.27 -26.21
CA ILE A 93 -17.20 -3.64 -26.53
C ILE A 93 -16.19 -4.42 -27.36
N ASP A 94 -15.49 -3.73 -28.28
CA ASP A 94 -14.46 -4.35 -29.10
C ASP A 94 -13.24 -4.71 -28.26
N TRP A 95 -12.90 -3.85 -27.29
CA TRP A 95 -11.81 -4.08 -26.35
C TRP A 95 -12.10 -5.25 -25.40
N LEU A 96 -13.33 -5.30 -24.83
CA LEU A 96 -13.78 -6.40 -24.00
C LEU A 96 -13.69 -7.75 -24.73
N ASN A 97 -14.20 -7.83 -25.97
CA ASN A 97 -14.18 -9.06 -26.74
C ASN A 97 -12.79 -9.46 -27.23
N THR A 98 -11.89 -8.47 -27.43
CA THR A 98 -10.55 -8.74 -27.96
C THR A 98 -9.57 -9.16 -26.87
N TYR A 99 -9.65 -8.54 -25.70
CA TYR A 99 -8.66 -8.70 -24.64
C TYR A 99 -9.26 -9.24 -23.35
N THR A 100 -10.29 -8.59 -22.80
CA THR A 100 -10.76 -8.86 -21.44
C THR A 100 -11.34 -10.25 -21.31
N PHE A 101 -12.36 -10.58 -22.09
CA PHE A 101 -13.03 -11.88 -21.96
C PHE A 101 -12.12 -13.06 -22.30
N PRO A 102 -11.28 -13.01 -23.38
CA PRO A 102 -10.30 -14.07 -23.61
C PRO A 102 -9.29 -14.23 -22.47
N GLU A 103 -8.84 -13.13 -21.85
CA GLU A 103 -7.89 -13.19 -20.74
C GLU A 103 -8.53 -13.74 -19.47
N GLU A 104 -9.71 -13.26 -19.10
CA GLU A 104 -10.44 -13.71 -17.92
C GLU A 104 -10.83 -15.19 -18.01
N MET A 105 -11.16 -15.71 -19.19
CA MET A 105 -11.44 -17.14 -19.40
C MET A 105 -10.25 -18.04 -19.06
N ARG A 106 -9.01 -17.54 -19.11
CA ARG A 106 -7.80 -18.32 -18.73
C ARG A 106 -7.74 -18.64 -17.25
N PHE A 107 -8.49 -17.90 -16.44
CA PHE A 107 -8.56 -18.12 -14.97
C PHE A 107 -9.32 -19.38 -14.58
N ASP A 108 -9.93 -20.09 -15.52
CA ASP A 108 -10.40 -21.46 -15.36
C ASP A 108 -9.25 -22.43 -15.00
N HIS A 109 -8.01 -22.03 -15.26
CA HIS A 109 -6.81 -22.78 -14.92
C HIS A 109 -6.18 -22.25 -13.60
N PRO A 110 -6.25 -23.03 -12.48
CA PRO A 110 -5.77 -22.55 -11.18
C PRO A 110 -4.29 -22.14 -11.16
N ALA A 111 -3.44 -22.84 -11.94
CA ALA A 111 -2.02 -22.49 -12.03
C ALA A 111 -1.79 -21.11 -12.66
N TYR A 112 -2.57 -20.77 -13.70
CA TYR A 112 -2.51 -19.46 -14.32
C TYR A 112 -3.03 -18.35 -13.37
N ALA A 113 -4.15 -18.60 -12.70
CA ALA A 113 -4.68 -17.69 -11.71
C ALA A 113 -3.67 -17.41 -10.59
N ALA A 114 -2.98 -18.42 -10.08
CA ALA A 114 -1.93 -18.28 -9.07
C ALA A 114 -0.73 -17.46 -9.58
N GLU A 115 -0.29 -17.69 -10.82
CA GLU A 115 0.80 -16.94 -11.43
C GLU A 115 0.45 -15.46 -11.57
N ILE A 116 -0.72 -15.14 -12.13
CA ILE A 116 -1.14 -13.75 -12.37
C ILE A 116 -1.40 -13.03 -11.04
N SER A 117 -2.01 -13.68 -10.05
CA SER A 117 -2.22 -13.07 -8.73
C SER A 117 -0.90 -12.73 -8.05
N ALA A 118 0.11 -13.59 -8.12
CA ALA A 118 1.44 -13.30 -7.57
C ALA A 118 2.08 -12.10 -8.27
N ARG A 119 2.06 -12.05 -9.61
CA ARG A 119 2.59 -10.90 -10.37
C ARG A 119 1.85 -9.60 -10.06
N TYR A 120 0.52 -9.67 -9.90
CA TYR A 120 -0.30 -8.53 -9.53
C TYR A 120 0.09 -7.98 -8.15
N LEU A 121 0.24 -8.85 -7.14
CA LEU A 121 0.65 -8.46 -5.80
C LEU A 121 2.05 -7.84 -5.78
N ASP A 122 2.99 -8.42 -6.51
CA ASP A 122 4.34 -7.87 -6.63
C ASP A 122 4.32 -6.48 -7.29
N LEU A 123 3.54 -6.32 -8.36
CA LEU A 123 3.42 -5.06 -9.08
C LEU A 123 2.80 -3.97 -8.20
N THR A 124 1.70 -4.26 -7.52
CA THR A 124 0.99 -3.30 -6.68
C THR A 124 1.81 -2.92 -5.45
N ALA A 125 2.46 -3.89 -4.79
CA ALA A 125 3.35 -3.64 -3.66
C ALA A 125 4.56 -2.78 -4.06
N ALA A 126 5.17 -3.05 -5.22
CA ALA A 126 6.29 -2.25 -5.73
C ALA A 126 5.91 -0.77 -5.99
N HIS A 127 4.61 -0.48 -6.19
CA HIS A 127 4.09 0.87 -6.41
C HIS A 127 3.36 1.45 -5.18
N GLY A 128 3.48 0.78 -4.03
CA GLY A 128 2.98 1.28 -2.74
C GLY A 128 1.49 1.00 -2.45
N THR A 129 0.80 0.23 -3.27
CA THR A 129 -0.57 -0.21 -2.99
C THR A 129 -0.54 -1.40 -2.04
N THR A 130 -1.21 -1.27 -0.89
CA THR A 130 -1.23 -2.30 0.18
C THR A 130 -2.63 -2.84 0.48
N THR A 131 -3.65 -2.20 -0.07
CA THR A 131 -5.06 -2.61 0.08
C THR A 131 -5.76 -2.49 -1.24
N MET A 132 -6.57 -3.47 -1.61
CA MET A 132 -7.29 -3.48 -2.87
C MET A 132 -8.61 -4.24 -2.78
N ALA A 133 -9.60 -3.74 -3.52
CA ALA A 133 -10.88 -4.41 -3.74
C ALA A 133 -10.91 -4.95 -5.19
N SER A 134 -10.77 -6.28 -5.33
CA SER A 134 -10.68 -6.97 -6.61
C SER A 134 -11.70 -8.11 -6.72
#